data_6522289088d960cd6671044891153381
#
_entry.id   6522289088d960cd6671044891153381
#
_cell.length_a   1.000
_cell.length_b   1.000
_cell.length_c   1.000
_cell.angle_alpha   90.00
_cell.angle_beta   90.00
_cell.angle_gamma   90.00
#
_symmetry.space_group_name_H-M   'P 1'
#
loop_
_entity.id
_entity.type
_entity.pdbx_description
1 polymer ?
#
loop_
_entity_poly.entity_id
_entity_poly.type
_entity_poly.pdbx_seq_one_letter_code
_entity_poly.pdbx_strand_id
1 'polypeptide(L)'
;MPSLPPSSGSSGSSRVSLRLLRYFAATAETGSTTAAARLLNVSQPSISVAIRELEALFDDALFARDAGTKLALTRFGARKLAQARQILGAATAFEIDKRGEGDAGEVRIGVFRTLAPAYLPAVLRLARERYPRLAVRFVEGDLAQLEDWLHSGQIELALTYDVGLPAEIGREVLAELRPYGLVPAASKLARGKAAISLQALAREPLILIDLPHSREFLMAPFWQFGLQPEVRYRATSLELARSMVANGLGCALLITQVPASGQSASVVEKPILEETVRQPLVIAQAGTGQTRAAALLAECVREAVSETMAARAIPRKAGTAPARKLR
;
A
#
# COMPACT_ATOMS: atom_id res chain seq x y z
N MET A 1 -54.39 -16.87 -28.97
CA MET A 1 -52.96 -16.75 -28.88
C MET A 1 -52.56 -15.30 -29.02
N PRO A 2 -52.12 -14.58 -28.01
CA PRO A 2 -51.62 -13.23 -28.14
C PRO A 2 -50.12 -13.29 -28.52
N SER A 3 -49.78 -12.61 -29.60
CA SER A 3 -48.45 -12.42 -30.12
C SER A 3 -47.59 -11.54 -29.18
N LEU A 4 -46.41 -12.04 -28.80
CA LEU A 4 -45.40 -11.31 -28.09
C LEU A 4 -44.85 -10.15 -28.92
N PRO A 5 -44.61 -8.96 -28.33
CA PRO A 5 -43.95 -7.87 -29.03
C PRO A 5 -42.48 -8.19 -29.31
N PRO A 6 -41.89 -7.65 -30.38
CA PRO A 6 -40.47 -7.88 -30.67
C PRO A 6 -39.60 -7.19 -29.64
N SER A 7 -38.65 -7.95 -29.06
CA SER A 7 -37.62 -7.45 -28.20
C SER A 7 -36.72 -6.49 -29.01
N SER A 8 -36.82 -5.20 -28.73
CA SER A 8 -35.88 -4.19 -29.22
C SER A 8 -34.54 -4.35 -28.48
N GLY A 9 -33.72 -5.31 -28.90
CA GLY A 9 -32.33 -5.42 -28.56
C GLY A 9 -31.57 -4.31 -29.27
N SER A 10 -31.37 -3.15 -28.60
CA SER A 10 -30.35 -2.20 -29.01
C SER A 10 -29.01 -2.80 -28.67
N SER A 11 -28.36 -3.46 -29.62
CA SER A 11 -26.94 -3.75 -29.60
C SER A 11 -26.19 -2.42 -29.69
N GLY A 12 -26.11 -1.71 -28.58
CA GLY A 12 -25.33 -0.48 -28.46
C GLY A 12 -23.86 -0.83 -28.63
N SER A 13 -23.33 -0.66 -29.83
CA SER A 13 -21.91 -0.66 -30.09
C SER A 13 -21.27 0.34 -29.13
N SER A 14 -20.39 -0.14 -28.23
CA SER A 14 -19.64 0.74 -27.34
C SER A 14 -18.85 1.75 -28.17
N ARG A 15 -19.07 3.05 -27.92
CA ARG A 15 -18.31 4.13 -28.57
C ARG A 15 -16.90 4.21 -28.05
N VAL A 16 -16.59 3.55 -26.92
CA VAL A 16 -15.25 3.51 -26.30
C VAL A 16 -14.46 2.37 -26.90
N SER A 17 -13.30 2.66 -27.51
CA SER A 17 -12.35 1.67 -27.99
C SER A 17 -11.14 1.55 -27.05
N LEU A 18 -10.47 0.37 -27.04
CA LEU A 18 -9.23 0.18 -26.29
C LEU A 18 -8.14 1.18 -26.70
N ARG A 19 -8.15 1.63 -27.95
CA ARG A 19 -7.24 2.67 -28.45
C ARG A 19 -7.47 3.99 -27.74
N LEU A 20 -8.70 4.44 -27.59
CA LEU A 20 -9.06 5.67 -26.87
C LEU A 20 -8.61 5.58 -25.40
N LEU A 21 -8.85 4.43 -24.76
CA LEU A 21 -8.43 4.20 -23.37
C LEU A 21 -6.90 4.20 -23.21
N ARG A 22 -6.14 3.60 -24.14
CA ARG A 22 -4.67 3.65 -24.14
C ARG A 22 -4.15 5.07 -24.28
N TYR A 23 -4.74 5.88 -25.15
CA TYR A 23 -4.36 7.28 -25.35
C TYR A 23 -4.65 8.12 -24.10
N PHE A 24 -5.80 7.90 -23.49
CA PHE A 24 -6.15 8.55 -22.23
C PHE A 24 -5.19 8.17 -21.10
N ALA A 25 -4.93 6.87 -20.89
CA ALA A 25 -4.04 6.39 -19.85
C ALA A 25 -2.61 6.94 -20.01
N ALA A 26 -2.06 6.93 -21.23
CA ALA A 26 -0.74 7.48 -21.52
C ALA A 26 -0.68 9.00 -21.31
N THR A 27 -1.74 9.73 -21.61
CA THR A 27 -1.82 11.18 -21.36
C THR A 27 -1.83 11.47 -19.84
N ALA A 28 -2.57 10.67 -19.08
CA ALA A 28 -2.62 10.80 -17.63
C ALA A 28 -1.27 10.49 -16.97
N GLU A 29 -0.56 9.49 -17.46
CA GLU A 29 0.76 9.08 -16.95
C GLU A 29 1.85 10.12 -17.22
N THR A 30 1.83 10.71 -18.41
CA THR A 30 2.87 11.67 -18.84
C THR A 30 2.54 13.12 -18.49
N GLY A 31 1.28 13.42 -18.17
CA GLY A 31 0.79 14.80 -17.98
C GLY A 31 0.87 15.68 -19.24
N SER A 32 1.05 15.08 -20.43
CA SER A 32 1.23 15.81 -21.68
C SER A 32 0.80 14.99 -22.90
N THR A 33 -0.05 15.57 -23.76
CA THR A 33 -0.44 14.92 -25.02
C THR A 33 0.74 14.69 -25.97
N THR A 34 1.75 15.57 -25.93
CA THR A 34 2.96 15.44 -26.75
C THR A 34 3.85 14.30 -26.24
N ALA A 35 4.00 14.18 -24.93
CA ALA A 35 4.78 13.08 -24.33
C ALA A 35 4.07 11.73 -24.52
N ALA A 36 2.74 11.68 -24.36
CA ALA A 36 1.95 10.49 -24.64
C ALA A 36 2.06 10.05 -26.11
N ALA A 37 2.03 10.99 -27.04
CA ALA A 37 2.18 10.70 -28.46
C ALA A 37 3.56 10.07 -28.79
N ARG A 38 4.62 10.57 -28.16
CA ARG A 38 5.98 9.98 -28.28
C ARG A 38 6.02 8.58 -27.68
N LEU A 39 5.45 8.40 -26.49
CA LEU A 39 5.41 7.10 -25.79
C LEU A 39 4.71 6.03 -26.63
N LEU A 40 3.64 6.40 -27.33
CA LEU A 40 2.81 5.47 -28.11
C LEU A 40 3.17 5.42 -29.60
N ASN A 41 4.20 6.17 -30.03
CA ASN A 41 4.60 6.29 -31.45
C ASN A 41 3.46 6.71 -32.39
N VAL A 42 2.68 7.71 -31.97
CA VAL A 42 1.58 8.26 -32.75
C VAL A 42 1.67 9.79 -32.86
N SER A 43 0.82 10.40 -33.69
CA SER A 43 0.80 11.85 -33.80
C SER A 43 0.10 12.51 -32.60
N GLN A 44 0.60 13.67 -32.14
CA GLN A 44 -0.02 14.43 -31.06
C GLN A 44 -1.49 14.83 -31.36
N PRO A 45 -1.87 15.23 -32.59
CA PRO A 45 -3.27 15.44 -32.93
C PRO A 45 -4.18 14.22 -32.67
N SER A 46 -3.68 13.00 -32.92
CA SER A 46 -4.43 11.77 -32.65
C SER A 46 -4.77 11.62 -31.16
N ILE A 47 -3.83 11.91 -30.27
CA ILE A 47 -4.05 11.91 -28.81
C ILE A 47 -5.07 12.98 -28.44
N SER A 48 -4.90 14.21 -28.94
CA SER A 48 -5.80 15.33 -28.61
C SER A 48 -7.24 15.12 -29.10
N VAL A 49 -7.41 14.48 -30.27
CA VAL A 49 -8.75 14.11 -30.77
C VAL A 49 -9.37 13.04 -29.88
N ALA A 50 -8.62 12.02 -29.52
CA ALA A 50 -9.10 10.94 -28.66
C ALA A 50 -9.55 11.42 -27.27
N ILE A 51 -8.80 12.34 -26.64
CA ILE A 51 -9.20 12.93 -25.37
C ILE A 51 -10.51 13.70 -25.51
N ARG A 52 -10.62 14.58 -26.54
CA ARG A 52 -11.86 15.32 -26.80
C ARG A 52 -13.05 14.41 -27.09
N GLU A 53 -12.82 13.31 -27.80
CA GLU A 53 -13.87 12.31 -28.11
C GLU A 53 -14.40 11.66 -26.82
N LEU A 54 -13.50 11.30 -25.88
CA LEU A 54 -13.89 10.75 -24.58
C LEU A 54 -14.60 11.79 -23.71
N GLU A 55 -14.11 13.04 -23.64
CA GLU A 55 -14.76 14.12 -22.90
C GLU A 55 -16.16 14.44 -23.47
N ALA A 56 -16.30 14.48 -24.78
CA ALA A 56 -17.58 14.66 -25.42
C ALA A 56 -18.55 13.48 -25.18
N LEU A 57 -18.03 12.24 -25.11
CA LEU A 57 -18.84 11.05 -24.80
C LEU A 57 -19.35 11.06 -23.36
N PHE A 58 -18.56 11.57 -22.42
CA PHE A 58 -18.90 11.60 -20.99
C PHE A 58 -19.61 12.90 -20.58
N ASP A 59 -19.64 13.89 -21.44
CA ASP A 59 -20.13 15.24 -21.16
C ASP A 59 -19.45 15.85 -19.90
N ASP A 60 -18.16 15.50 -19.71
CA ASP A 60 -17.35 15.97 -18.57
C ASP A 60 -15.86 15.98 -18.91
N ALA A 61 -15.10 16.89 -18.31
CA ALA A 61 -13.67 17.05 -18.55
C ALA A 61 -12.86 15.97 -17.82
N LEU A 62 -11.96 15.29 -18.55
CA LEU A 62 -11.00 14.34 -17.99
C LEU A 62 -9.77 15.04 -17.43
N PHE A 63 -9.38 16.17 -18.04
CA PHE A 63 -8.22 16.95 -17.64
C PHE A 63 -8.57 18.40 -17.35
N ALA A 64 -7.99 18.95 -16.30
CA ALA A 64 -7.91 20.39 -16.05
C ALA A 64 -6.61 20.94 -16.62
N ARG A 65 -6.64 22.18 -17.16
CA ARG A 65 -5.43 22.93 -17.49
C ARG A 65 -5.01 23.69 -16.23
N ASP A 66 -3.93 23.25 -15.65
CA ASP A 66 -3.27 24.05 -14.62
C ASP A 66 -2.56 25.26 -15.25
N ALA A 67 -2.27 26.31 -14.49
CA ALA A 67 -1.62 27.54 -14.97
C ALA A 67 -0.21 27.32 -15.56
N GLY A 68 0.24 26.06 -15.66
CA GLY A 68 1.46 25.57 -16.32
C GLY A 68 1.15 24.63 -17.49
N THR A 69 2.18 24.17 -18.18
CA THR A 69 2.12 23.32 -19.37
C THR A 69 1.66 21.87 -19.11
N LYS A 70 1.41 21.47 -17.85
CA LYS A 70 1.02 20.10 -17.49
C LYS A 70 -0.50 19.95 -17.42
N LEU A 71 -0.99 18.84 -17.97
CA LEU A 71 -2.39 18.41 -17.81
C LEU A 71 -2.52 17.66 -16.47
N ALA A 72 -3.43 18.12 -15.61
CA ALA A 72 -3.80 17.44 -14.38
C ALA A 72 -5.16 16.73 -14.56
N LEU A 73 -5.34 15.56 -13.99
CA LEU A 73 -6.63 14.86 -13.99
C LEU A 73 -7.64 15.63 -13.14
N THR A 74 -8.89 15.72 -13.62
CA THR A 74 -10.01 16.10 -12.77
C THR A 74 -10.39 14.94 -11.84
N ARG A 75 -11.26 15.18 -10.84
CA ARG A 75 -11.82 14.08 -10.03
C ARG A 75 -12.55 13.04 -10.88
N PHE A 76 -13.30 13.52 -11.89
CA PHE A 76 -13.95 12.65 -12.86
C PHE A 76 -12.93 11.88 -13.69
N GLY A 77 -11.89 12.56 -14.20
CA GLY A 77 -10.81 11.94 -14.97
C GLY A 77 -10.07 10.86 -14.17
N ALA A 78 -9.80 11.08 -12.90
CA ALA A 78 -9.16 10.08 -12.04
C ALA A 78 -10.01 8.79 -11.91
N ARG A 79 -11.32 8.91 -11.67
CA ARG A 79 -12.24 7.75 -11.65
C ARG A 79 -12.28 7.02 -12.99
N LYS A 80 -12.36 7.77 -14.11
CA LYS A 80 -12.36 7.19 -15.46
C LYS A 80 -11.05 6.53 -15.83
N LEU A 81 -9.93 7.04 -15.34
CA LEU A 81 -8.61 6.42 -15.52
C LEU A 81 -8.53 5.05 -14.85
N ALA A 82 -9.05 4.93 -13.61
CA ALA A 82 -9.12 3.65 -12.92
C ALA A 82 -9.92 2.62 -13.74
N GLN A 83 -11.11 3.01 -14.22
CA GLN A 83 -11.94 2.16 -15.08
C GLN A 83 -11.23 1.80 -16.40
N ALA A 84 -10.59 2.78 -17.05
CA ALA A 84 -9.85 2.54 -18.28
C ALA A 84 -8.70 1.53 -18.09
N ARG A 85 -7.94 1.64 -17.00
CA ARG A 85 -6.86 0.70 -16.67
C ARG A 85 -7.40 -0.71 -16.42
N GLN A 86 -8.53 -0.86 -15.72
CA GLN A 86 -9.17 -2.16 -15.52
C GLN A 86 -9.57 -2.81 -16.85
N ILE A 87 -10.19 -2.06 -17.78
CA ILE A 87 -10.56 -2.56 -19.09
C ILE A 87 -9.33 -2.94 -19.91
N LEU A 88 -8.28 -2.12 -19.89
CA LEU A 88 -7.03 -2.41 -20.61
C LEU A 88 -6.33 -3.64 -20.02
N GLY A 89 -6.32 -3.79 -18.69
CA GLY A 89 -5.80 -4.97 -18.01
C GLY A 89 -6.57 -6.24 -18.37
N ALA A 90 -7.90 -6.18 -18.38
CA ALA A 90 -8.76 -7.29 -18.79
C ALA A 90 -8.53 -7.66 -20.27
N ALA A 91 -8.35 -6.68 -21.16
CA ALA A 91 -8.04 -6.93 -22.57
C ALA A 91 -6.68 -7.61 -22.75
N THR A 92 -5.66 -7.18 -22.00
CA THR A 92 -4.34 -7.80 -22.01
C THR A 92 -4.40 -9.24 -21.46
N ALA A 93 -5.12 -9.48 -20.37
CA ALA A 93 -5.35 -10.81 -19.83
C ALA A 93 -6.04 -11.73 -20.85
N PHE A 94 -7.06 -11.21 -21.57
CA PHE A 94 -7.75 -11.95 -22.62
C PHE A 94 -6.82 -12.32 -23.80
N GLU A 95 -5.89 -11.44 -24.17
CA GLU A 95 -4.90 -11.73 -25.22
C GLU A 95 -3.88 -12.80 -24.77
N ILE A 96 -3.48 -12.77 -23.48
CA ILE A 96 -2.51 -13.72 -22.89
C ILE A 96 -3.14 -15.11 -22.73
N ASP A 97 -4.39 -15.19 -22.33
CA ASP A 97 -5.10 -16.46 -22.10
C ASP A 97 -5.19 -17.36 -23.36
N LYS A 98 -5.18 -16.75 -24.55
CA LYS A 98 -5.09 -17.49 -25.84
C LYS A 98 -3.86 -18.38 -25.98
N ARG A 99 -2.80 -18.16 -25.18
CA ARG A 99 -1.56 -18.91 -25.22
C ARG A 99 -1.39 -19.93 -24.10
N GLY A 100 -2.41 -20.12 -23.23
CA GLY A 100 -2.32 -20.99 -22.05
C GLY A 100 -1.34 -20.49 -21.00
N GLU A 101 -1.04 -19.17 -20.99
CA GLU A 101 -0.03 -18.52 -20.16
C GLU A 101 -0.67 -17.75 -18.99
N GLY A 102 -1.60 -18.39 -18.26
CA GLY A 102 -2.40 -17.79 -17.19
C GLY A 102 -1.64 -17.09 -16.04
N ASP A 103 -0.31 -17.22 -15.99
CA ASP A 103 0.54 -16.68 -14.92
C ASP A 103 1.41 -15.50 -15.37
N ALA A 104 1.11 -14.90 -16.51
CA ALA A 104 1.80 -13.72 -17.04
C ALA A 104 0.97 -12.45 -16.86
N GLY A 105 1.64 -11.30 -16.80
CA GLY A 105 1.00 -9.99 -16.69
C GLY A 105 1.83 -9.00 -15.91
N GLU A 106 1.40 -7.74 -15.86
CA GLU A 106 1.94 -6.72 -14.97
C GLU A 106 0.92 -6.42 -13.88
N VAL A 107 1.37 -6.29 -12.65
CA VAL A 107 0.55 -5.88 -11.50
C VAL A 107 1.30 -4.82 -10.69
N ARG A 108 0.56 -3.83 -10.19
CA ARG A 108 1.10 -2.73 -9.39
C ARG A 108 0.55 -2.82 -7.98
N ILE A 109 1.46 -2.88 -7.00
CA ILE A 109 1.12 -2.88 -5.57
C ILE A 109 1.68 -1.66 -4.87
N GLY A 110 0.84 -0.99 -4.07
CA GLY A 110 1.27 -0.02 -3.09
C GLY A 110 1.54 -0.69 -1.74
N VAL A 111 2.58 -0.27 -1.06
CA VAL A 111 2.88 -0.80 0.28
C VAL A 111 3.05 0.36 1.23
N PHE A 112 2.35 0.30 2.38
CA PHE A 112 2.52 1.32 3.40
C PHE A 112 3.98 1.35 3.87
N ARG A 113 4.56 2.53 3.91
CA ARG A 113 6.00 2.76 4.10
C ARG A 113 6.63 1.98 5.25
N THR A 114 5.93 1.87 6.39
CA THR A 114 6.45 1.13 7.54
C THR A 114 6.28 -0.39 7.42
N LEU A 115 5.43 -0.87 6.50
CA LEU A 115 5.23 -2.30 6.24
C LEU A 115 6.21 -2.84 5.19
N ALA A 116 6.64 -2.00 4.26
CA ALA A 116 7.45 -2.41 3.12
C ALA A 116 8.71 -3.22 3.52
N PRO A 117 9.55 -2.76 4.46
CA PRO A 117 10.76 -3.51 4.83
C PRO A 117 10.47 -4.88 5.45
N ALA A 118 9.32 -5.04 6.08
CA ALA A 118 8.96 -6.27 6.78
C ALA A 118 8.33 -7.34 5.88
N TYR A 119 7.59 -6.93 4.84
CA TYR A 119 6.76 -7.85 4.05
C TYR A 119 7.12 -7.89 2.58
N LEU A 120 7.45 -6.74 1.95
CA LEU A 120 7.64 -6.65 0.51
C LEU A 120 8.74 -7.59 -0.04
N PRO A 121 9.91 -7.76 0.61
CA PRO A 121 10.93 -8.68 0.12
C PRO A 121 10.44 -10.13 0.00
N ALA A 122 9.63 -10.61 0.96
CA ALA A 122 9.05 -11.94 0.94
C ALA A 122 8.00 -12.07 -0.18
N VAL A 123 7.15 -11.05 -0.35
CA VAL A 123 6.17 -11.01 -1.45
C VAL A 123 6.85 -11.12 -2.81
N LEU A 124 7.90 -10.32 -3.04
CA LEU A 124 8.64 -10.32 -4.30
C LEU A 124 9.39 -11.65 -4.54
N ARG A 125 9.94 -12.25 -3.49
CA ARG A 125 10.56 -13.57 -3.56
C ARG A 125 9.54 -14.62 -3.99
N LEU A 126 8.40 -14.71 -3.32
CA LEU A 126 7.34 -15.67 -3.63
C LEU A 126 6.78 -15.46 -5.04
N ALA A 127 6.54 -14.21 -5.43
CA ALA A 127 6.06 -13.89 -6.78
C ALA A 127 7.06 -14.38 -7.86
N ARG A 128 8.36 -14.13 -7.68
CA ARG A 128 9.40 -14.58 -8.61
C ARG A 128 9.51 -16.10 -8.68
N GLU A 129 9.38 -16.79 -7.55
CA GLU A 129 9.50 -18.25 -7.47
C GLU A 129 8.30 -18.96 -8.09
N ARG A 130 7.08 -18.49 -7.85
CA ARG A 130 5.85 -19.13 -8.31
C ARG A 130 5.38 -18.68 -9.68
N TYR A 131 5.54 -17.38 -9.95
CA TYR A 131 5.02 -16.73 -11.14
C TYR A 131 6.11 -15.95 -11.86
N PRO A 132 7.13 -16.62 -12.42
CA PRO A 132 8.32 -15.96 -12.99
C PRO A 132 8.00 -15.02 -14.17
N ARG A 133 6.81 -15.14 -14.76
CA ARG A 133 6.34 -14.28 -15.85
C ARG A 133 5.46 -13.11 -15.36
N LEU A 134 5.19 -13.04 -14.05
CA LEU A 134 4.46 -11.94 -13.44
C LEU A 134 5.39 -10.75 -13.19
N ALA A 135 5.19 -9.65 -13.90
CA ALA A 135 5.92 -8.42 -13.69
C ALA A 135 5.31 -7.63 -12.52
N VAL A 136 5.96 -7.64 -11.37
CA VAL A 136 5.51 -6.90 -10.18
C VAL A 136 6.16 -5.52 -10.16
N ARG A 137 5.32 -4.47 -10.14
CA ARG A 137 5.72 -3.08 -9.89
C ARG A 137 5.25 -2.70 -8.50
N PHE A 138 6.09 -2.03 -7.72
CA PHE A 138 5.70 -1.58 -6.39
C PHE A 138 6.03 -0.11 -6.17
N VAL A 139 5.26 0.51 -5.29
CA VAL A 139 5.48 1.86 -4.78
C VAL A 139 5.26 1.89 -3.28
N GLU A 140 6.03 2.72 -2.58
CA GLU A 140 5.85 2.93 -1.14
C GLU A 140 5.15 4.27 -0.91
N GLY A 141 4.13 4.28 -0.06
CA GLY A 141 3.36 5.47 0.26
C GLY A 141 2.88 5.53 1.70
N ASP A 142 2.33 6.68 2.07
CA ASP A 142 1.51 6.84 3.25
C ASP A 142 0.04 6.46 2.97
N LEU A 143 -0.83 6.52 3.99
CA LEU A 143 -2.23 6.10 3.86
C LEU A 143 -3.00 6.92 2.81
N ALA A 144 -2.78 8.23 2.76
CA ALA A 144 -3.44 9.11 1.79
C ALA A 144 -2.99 8.82 0.36
N GLN A 145 -1.68 8.61 0.15
CA GLN A 145 -1.13 8.26 -1.15
C GLN A 145 -1.65 6.91 -1.63
N LEU A 146 -1.71 5.90 -0.76
CA LEU A 146 -2.23 4.57 -1.12
C LEU A 146 -3.71 4.63 -1.50
N GLU A 147 -4.51 5.41 -0.78
CA GLU A 147 -5.91 5.65 -1.09
C GLU A 147 -6.06 6.32 -2.47
N ASP A 148 -5.34 7.41 -2.70
CA ASP A 148 -5.35 8.12 -3.99
C ASP A 148 -4.92 7.22 -5.14
N TRP A 149 -3.89 6.40 -4.97
CA TRP A 149 -3.39 5.48 -5.99
C TRP A 149 -4.35 4.34 -6.28
N LEU A 150 -5.04 3.80 -5.26
CA LEU A 150 -6.12 2.83 -5.46
C LEU A 150 -7.28 3.45 -6.25
N HIS A 151 -7.75 4.65 -5.85
CA HIS A 151 -8.83 5.34 -6.53
C HIS A 151 -8.50 5.70 -7.98
N SER A 152 -7.27 6.14 -8.24
CA SER A 152 -6.80 6.48 -9.59
C SER A 152 -6.41 5.27 -10.43
N GLY A 153 -6.41 4.04 -9.86
CA GLY A 153 -5.94 2.83 -10.52
C GLY A 153 -4.45 2.86 -10.87
N GLN A 154 -3.66 3.67 -10.18
CA GLN A 154 -2.19 3.62 -10.29
C GLN A 154 -1.64 2.35 -9.68
N ILE A 155 -2.30 1.84 -8.64
CA ILE A 155 -2.05 0.53 -8.05
C ILE A 155 -3.35 -0.29 -8.06
N GLU A 156 -3.22 -1.60 -8.16
CA GLU A 156 -4.34 -2.53 -8.13
C GLU A 156 -4.58 -3.09 -6.72
N LEU A 157 -3.50 -3.22 -5.96
CA LEU A 157 -3.49 -3.73 -4.59
C LEU A 157 -2.73 -2.78 -3.68
N ALA A 158 -3.12 -2.71 -2.40
CA ALA A 158 -2.33 -2.07 -1.36
C ALA A 158 -2.18 -2.99 -0.15
N LEU A 159 -0.96 -3.14 0.35
CA LEU A 159 -0.70 -3.74 1.66
C LEU A 159 -0.57 -2.61 2.67
N THR A 160 -1.54 -2.51 3.58
CA THR A 160 -1.68 -1.35 4.47
C THR A 160 -2.35 -1.73 5.79
N TYR A 161 -2.46 -0.77 6.70
CA TYR A 161 -3.32 -0.89 7.87
C TYR A 161 -4.77 -0.54 7.51
N ASP A 162 -5.74 -1.14 8.21
CA ASP A 162 -7.15 -0.77 8.10
C ASP A 162 -7.42 0.50 8.92
N VAL A 163 -7.02 1.64 8.38
CA VAL A 163 -7.18 2.97 9.00
C VAL A 163 -7.67 3.95 7.97
N GLY A 164 -8.86 4.49 8.21
CA GLY A 164 -9.42 5.58 7.39
C GLY A 164 -9.73 5.22 5.94
N LEU A 165 -9.64 3.95 5.55
CA LEU A 165 -9.96 3.52 4.19
C LEU A 165 -11.47 3.68 3.93
N PRO A 166 -11.87 4.33 2.82
CA PRO A 166 -13.27 4.45 2.41
C PRO A 166 -13.96 3.09 2.28
N ALA A 167 -15.29 3.06 2.50
CA ALA A 167 -16.06 1.82 2.49
C ALA A 167 -16.10 1.13 1.10
N GLU A 168 -15.96 1.90 0.04
CA GLU A 168 -15.91 1.43 -1.35
C GLU A 168 -14.60 0.71 -1.72
N ILE A 169 -13.55 0.86 -0.92
CA ILE A 169 -12.31 0.10 -1.09
C ILE A 169 -12.50 -1.26 -0.41
N GLY A 170 -12.52 -2.31 -1.23
CA GLY A 170 -12.54 -3.69 -0.75
C GLY A 170 -11.27 -4.00 0.05
N ARG A 171 -11.42 -4.70 1.17
CA ARG A 171 -10.29 -5.07 2.04
C ARG A 171 -10.47 -6.46 2.63
N GLU A 172 -9.36 -7.16 2.75
CA GLU A 172 -9.25 -8.45 3.40
C GLU A 172 -8.26 -8.34 4.55
N VAL A 173 -8.67 -8.72 5.76
CA VAL A 173 -7.79 -8.73 6.93
C VAL A 173 -6.86 -9.93 6.84
N LEU A 174 -5.57 -9.68 6.84
CA LEU A 174 -4.52 -10.71 6.75
C LEU A 174 -3.98 -11.09 8.13
N ALA A 175 -3.91 -10.14 9.05
CA ALA A 175 -3.41 -10.35 10.41
C ALA A 175 -3.86 -9.22 11.35
N GLU A 176 -3.89 -9.53 12.64
CA GLU A 176 -4.06 -8.55 13.72
C GLU A 176 -2.70 -8.28 14.37
N LEU A 177 -2.13 -7.11 14.12
CA LEU A 177 -0.82 -6.73 14.65
C LEU A 177 -0.97 -6.17 16.06
N ARG A 178 -0.05 -6.56 16.94
CA ARG A 178 0.05 -6.02 18.31
C ARG A 178 1.11 -4.93 18.37
N PRO A 179 0.78 -3.72 18.89
CA PRO A 179 1.79 -2.71 19.17
C PRO A 179 2.83 -3.20 20.18
N TYR A 180 4.00 -2.63 20.10
CA TYR A 180 5.09 -2.84 21.06
C TYR A 180 5.78 -1.52 21.39
N GLY A 181 6.29 -1.43 22.61
CA GLY A 181 7.13 -0.31 23.03
C GLY A 181 8.58 -0.56 22.61
N LEU A 182 9.19 0.40 21.94
CA LEU A 182 10.61 0.45 21.68
C LEU A 182 11.25 1.37 22.73
N VAL A 183 12.14 0.84 23.56
CA VAL A 183 12.74 1.57 24.67
C VAL A 183 14.28 1.48 24.65
N PRO A 184 15.02 2.49 25.14
CA PRO A 184 16.47 2.41 25.27
C PRO A 184 16.87 1.23 26.16
N ALA A 185 17.89 0.47 25.80
CA ALA A 185 18.36 -0.68 26.60
C ALA A 185 18.82 -0.27 28.02
N ALA A 186 19.30 0.96 28.20
CA ALA A 186 19.66 1.53 29.47
C ALA A 186 18.48 1.96 30.35
N SER A 187 17.26 2.09 29.77
CA SER A 187 16.05 2.54 30.45
C SER A 187 15.60 1.56 31.54
N LYS A 188 14.93 2.09 32.58
CA LYS A 188 14.25 1.26 33.60
C LYS A 188 13.16 0.39 32.99
N LEU A 189 12.51 0.85 31.89
CA LEU A 189 11.50 0.09 31.15
C LEU A 189 12.08 -1.14 30.45
N ALA A 190 13.36 -1.12 30.10
CA ALA A 190 14.03 -2.26 29.49
C ALA A 190 14.27 -3.41 30.49
N ARG A 191 14.40 -3.08 31.76
CA ARG A 191 14.74 -4.04 32.85
C ARG A 191 13.48 -4.74 33.39
N GLY A 192 13.59 -6.02 33.70
CA GLY A 192 12.59 -6.76 34.47
C GLY A 192 11.45 -7.32 33.61
N LYS A 193 10.27 -6.71 33.66
CA LYS A 193 9.03 -7.27 33.12
C LYS A 193 9.09 -7.63 31.64
N ALA A 194 8.46 -8.76 31.28
CA ALA A 194 8.35 -9.21 29.89
C ALA A 194 7.56 -8.21 29.01
N ALA A 195 6.58 -7.50 29.57
CA ALA A 195 5.75 -6.51 28.90
C ALA A 195 5.66 -5.20 29.70
N ILE A 196 5.33 -4.08 29.06
CA ILE A 196 5.15 -2.75 29.64
C ILE A 196 3.74 -2.22 29.39
N SER A 197 3.21 -1.39 30.31
CA SER A 197 1.91 -0.74 30.10
C SER A 197 2.05 0.53 29.28
N LEU A 198 0.98 0.90 28.59
CA LEU A 198 0.86 2.20 27.90
C LEU A 198 1.05 3.36 28.89
N GLN A 199 0.57 3.22 30.15
CA GLN A 199 0.79 4.21 31.18
C GLN A 199 2.27 4.40 31.51
N ALA A 200 3.05 3.31 31.58
CA ALA A 200 4.50 3.41 31.82
C ALA A 200 5.23 4.07 30.63
N LEU A 201 4.81 3.75 29.40
CA LEU A 201 5.36 4.33 28.19
C LEU A 201 5.00 5.83 28.07
N ALA A 202 3.77 6.22 28.46
CA ALA A 202 3.30 7.61 28.41
C ALA A 202 4.00 8.56 29.40
N ARG A 203 4.71 8.03 30.40
CA ARG A 203 5.51 8.82 31.33
C ARG A 203 6.90 9.20 30.80
N GLU A 204 7.31 8.56 29.71
CA GLU A 204 8.58 8.84 29.04
C GLU A 204 8.36 9.78 27.86
N PRO A 205 9.38 10.58 27.44
CA PRO A 205 9.30 11.33 26.20
C PRO A 205 9.00 10.43 25.03
N LEU A 206 7.93 10.74 24.27
CA LEU A 206 7.51 9.92 23.14
C LEU A 206 8.12 10.43 21.83
N ILE A 207 8.65 9.50 21.04
CA ILE A 207 9.05 9.67 19.65
C ILE A 207 7.93 9.09 18.80
N LEU A 208 7.19 9.95 18.10
CA LEU A 208 6.04 9.57 17.29
C LEU A 208 6.45 9.42 15.82
N ILE A 209 6.03 8.32 15.18
CA ILE A 209 6.03 8.24 13.71
C ILE A 209 4.89 9.13 13.21
N ASP A 210 5.25 10.24 12.55
CA ASP A 210 4.31 11.27 12.11
C ASP A 210 4.25 11.29 10.58
N LEU A 211 3.51 10.35 10.02
CA LEU A 211 3.14 10.28 8.61
C LEU A 211 1.67 10.71 8.45
N PRO A 212 1.25 11.22 7.28
CA PRO A 212 -0.16 11.54 7.03
C PRO A 212 -1.09 10.40 7.46
N HIS A 213 -2.13 10.74 8.24
CA HIS A 213 -3.12 9.83 8.83
C HIS A 213 -2.59 8.77 9.81
N SER A 214 -1.27 8.67 10.05
CA SER A 214 -0.73 7.69 11.00
C SER A 214 -0.73 8.18 12.45
N ARG A 215 -0.77 9.48 12.66
CA ARG A 215 -0.72 10.09 13.98
C ARG A 215 -1.89 9.65 14.86
N GLU A 216 -3.09 9.75 14.33
CA GLU A 216 -4.32 9.45 15.07
C GLU A 216 -4.32 7.99 15.52
N PHE A 217 -3.99 7.04 14.65
CA PHE A 217 -4.03 5.64 15.02
C PHE A 217 -2.89 5.21 15.96
N LEU A 218 -1.72 5.85 15.89
CA LEU A 218 -0.61 5.58 16.83
C LEU A 218 -0.88 6.20 18.21
N MET A 219 -1.62 7.30 18.27
CA MET A 219 -2.01 7.94 19.52
C MET A 219 -3.31 7.35 20.12
N ALA A 220 -4.18 6.75 19.29
CA ALA A 220 -5.45 6.18 19.73
C ALA A 220 -5.32 5.20 20.92
N PRO A 221 -4.32 4.31 21.00
CA PRO A 221 -4.12 3.45 22.17
C PRO A 221 -3.97 4.23 23.48
N PHE A 222 -3.23 5.33 23.46
CA PHE A 222 -3.05 6.17 24.65
C PHE A 222 -4.37 6.86 25.03
N TRP A 223 -5.07 7.45 24.07
CA TRP A 223 -6.33 8.16 24.32
C TRP A 223 -7.44 7.23 24.82
N GLN A 224 -7.47 5.99 24.33
CA GLN A 224 -8.43 4.97 24.78
C GLN A 224 -8.31 4.68 26.27
N PHE A 225 -7.12 4.82 26.84
CA PHE A 225 -6.85 4.67 28.28
C PHE A 225 -6.74 6.01 29.03
N GLY A 226 -7.19 7.12 28.42
CA GLY A 226 -7.16 8.45 29.04
C GLY A 226 -5.75 9.01 29.23
N LEU A 227 -4.76 8.51 28.48
CA LEU A 227 -3.35 8.90 28.60
C LEU A 227 -3.02 9.97 27.57
N GLN A 228 -2.15 10.94 27.97
CA GLN A 228 -1.65 12.00 27.10
C GLN A 228 -0.12 12.03 27.18
N PRO A 229 0.58 11.20 26.39
CA PRO A 229 2.04 11.21 26.39
C PRO A 229 2.61 12.50 25.81
N GLU A 230 3.75 12.93 26.34
CA GLU A 230 4.51 14.07 25.79
C GLU A 230 5.19 13.63 24.48
N VAL A 231 4.63 14.05 23.34
CA VAL A 231 5.29 13.85 22.04
C VAL A 231 6.43 14.88 21.92
N ARG A 232 7.66 14.46 22.24
CA ARG A 232 8.83 15.34 22.21
C ARG A 232 9.46 15.42 20.83
N TYR A 233 9.44 14.31 20.08
CA TYR A 233 10.02 14.23 18.75
C TYR A 233 9.09 13.56 17.77
N ARG A 234 9.24 13.90 16.48
CA ARG A 234 8.50 13.33 15.36
C ARG A 234 9.49 12.74 14.37
N ALA A 235 9.28 11.50 13.98
CA ALA A 235 10.09 10.80 13.00
C ALA A 235 9.23 10.42 11.79
N THR A 236 9.82 10.43 10.61
CA THR A 236 9.15 10.06 9.35
C THR A 236 9.48 8.64 8.90
N SER A 237 10.36 7.93 9.62
CA SER A 237 10.71 6.55 9.33
C SER A 237 10.95 5.74 10.62
N LEU A 238 10.81 4.43 10.51
CA LEU A 238 11.09 3.50 11.63
C LEU A 238 12.57 3.51 12.01
N GLU A 239 13.46 3.63 11.02
CA GLU A 239 14.92 3.67 11.22
C GLU A 239 15.32 4.91 12.02
N LEU A 240 14.77 6.07 11.69
CA LEU A 240 15.02 7.31 12.42
C LEU A 240 14.49 7.20 13.85
N ALA A 241 13.27 6.73 14.07
CA ALA A 241 12.71 6.54 15.40
C ALA A 241 13.57 5.57 16.23
N ARG A 242 14.00 4.44 15.64
CA ARG A 242 14.86 3.45 16.28
C ARG A 242 16.22 4.04 16.66
N SER A 243 16.83 4.84 15.77
CA SER A 243 18.08 5.54 16.02
C SER A 243 17.94 6.56 17.18
N MET A 244 16.85 7.31 17.20
CA MET A 244 16.58 8.26 18.29
C MET A 244 16.39 7.55 19.62
N VAL A 245 15.64 6.44 19.67
CA VAL A 245 15.51 5.61 20.89
C VAL A 245 16.86 5.05 21.32
N ALA A 246 17.68 4.55 20.37
CA ALA A 246 19.01 4.01 20.65
C ALA A 246 19.95 5.04 21.29
N ASN A 247 19.76 6.33 20.98
CA ASN A 247 20.49 7.45 21.56
C ASN A 247 19.84 8.02 22.83
N GLY A 248 18.82 7.35 23.39
CA GLY A 248 18.21 7.72 24.67
C GLY A 248 17.32 8.98 24.62
N LEU A 249 16.86 9.39 23.43
CA LEU A 249 16.03 10.59 23.27
C LEU A 249 14.57 10.39 23.72
N GLY A 250 14.15 9.15 23.97
CA GLY A 250 12.80 8.81 24.39
C GLY A 250 12.44 7.38 24.04
N CYS A 251 11.15 7.09 24.08
CA CYS A 251 10.55 5.80 23.72
C CYS A 251 9.63 5.94 22.53
N ALA A 252 9.28 4.84 21.86
CA ALA A 252 8.30 4.85 20.76
C ALA A 252 7.28 3.72 20.94
N LEU A 253 6.03 3.96 20.51
CA LEU A 253 5.03 2.92 20.29
C LEU A 253 5.03 2.59 18.80
N LEU A 254 5.32 1.35 18.46
CA LEU A 254 5.41 0.87 17.08
C LEU A 254 4.54 -0.36 16.88
N ILE A 255 4.16 -0.63 15.62
CA ILE A 255 3.30 -1.78 15.27
C ILE A 255 4.07 -2.78 14.44
N THR A 256 4.82 -2.30 13.44
CA THR A 256 5.61 -3.17 12.57
C THR A 256 7.04 -3.30 13.08
N GLN A 257 7.45 -4.53 13.32
CA GLN A 257 8.84 -4.83 13.63
C GLN A 257 9.68 -4.82 12.35
N VAL A 258 10.76 -4.07 12.37
CA VAL A 258 11.77 -4.08 11.30
C VAL A 258 12.83 -5.12 11.65
N PRO A 259 13.32 -5.89 10.67
CA PRO A 259 14.47 -6.79 10.91
C PRO A 259 15.62 -6.02 11.56
N ALA A 260 16.24 -6.63 12.57
CA ALA A 260 17.29 -5.99 13.34
C ALA A 260 18.47 -5.60 12.46
N SER A 261 18.68 -4.30 12.25
CA SER A 261 19.94 -3.73 11.76
C SER A 261 20.91 -3.54 12.93
N GLY A 262 22.20 -3.39 12.66
CA GLY A 262 23.31 -3.45 13.62
C GLY A 262 23.26 -2.65 14.96
N GLN A 263 22.18 -1.90 15.23
CA GLN A 263 21.94 -1.19 16.51
C GLN A 263 21.04 -1.96 17.49
N SER A 264 20.84 -3.26 17.29
CA SER A 264 19.96 -4.09 18.12
C SER A 264 20.32 -4.12 19.61
N ALA A 265 21.57 -3.90 19.98
CA ALA A 265 22.03 -3.94 21.37
C ALA A 265 21.61 -2.71 22.19
N SER A 266 21.30 -1.57 21.54
CA SER A 266 21.00 -0.30 22.22
C SER A 266 19.51 -0.07 22.48
N VAL A 267 18.62 -0.92 21.96
CA VAL A 267 17.17 -0.82 22.11
C VAL A 267 16.57 -2.16 22.51
N VAL A 268 15.44 -2.11 23.21
CA VAL A 268 14.66 -3.29 23.62
C VAL A 268 13.22 -3.12 23.14
N GLU A 269 12.69 -4.15 22.50
CA GLU A 269 11.29 -4.26 22.13
C GLU A 269 10.52 -4.91 23.28
N LYS A 270 9.47 -4.27 23.76
CA LYS A 270 8.62 -4.73 24.84
C LYS A 270 7.18 -4.85 24.36
N PRO A 271 6.53 -6.01 24.46
CA PRO A 271 5.09 -6.12 24.25
C PRO A 271 4.33 -5.15 25.15
N ILE A 272 3.20 -4.66 24.67
CA ILE A 272 2.27 -3.84 25.45
C ILE A 272 1.34 -4.76 26.24
N LEU A 273 1.08 -4.41 27.52
CA LEU A 273 0.21 -5.20 28.42
C LEU A 273 -1.25 -5.17 28.01
N GLU A 274 -1.69 -4.05 27.43
CA GLU A 274 -3.09 -3.84 27.04
C GLU A 274 -3.41 -4.66 25.77
N GLU A 275 -3.94 -5.86 25.96
CA GLU A 275 -4.18 -6.84 24.88
C GLU A 275 -5.29 -6.44 23.90
N THR A 276 -6.14 -5.50 24.27
CA THR A 276 -7.25 -4.99 23.43
C THR A 276 -6.76 -4.13 22.28
N VAL A 277 -5.53 -3.61 22.36
CA VAL A 277 -4.94 -2.77 21.33
C VAL A 277 -4.43 -3.65 20.18
N ARG A 278 -5.11 -3.56 19.06
CA ARG A 278 -4.81 -4.32 17.84
C ARG A 278 -4.86 -3.40 16.64
N GLN A 279 -4.07 -3.73 15.63
CA GLN A 279 -4.08 -3.02 14.36
C GLN A 279 -4.22 -4.03 13.22
N PRO A 280 -5.36 -4.03 12.50
CA PRO A 280 -5.54 -4.90 11.34
C PRO A 280 -4.55 -4.54 10.23
N LEU A 281 -3.86 -5.55 9.71
CA LEU A 281 -3.09 -5.52 8.49
C LEU A 281 -3.97 -6.05 7.38
N VAL A 282 -4.16 -5.27 6.33
CA VAL A 282 -5.07 -5.61 5.24
C VAL A 282 -4.38 -5.58 3.89
N ILE A 283 -4.88 -6.40 2.97
CA ILE A 283 -4.74 -6.16 1.55
C ILE A 283 -6.00 -5.43 1.06
N ALA A 284 -5.81 -4.26 0.47
CA ALA A 284 -6.89 -3.41 -0.03
C ALA A 284 -6.86 -3.36 -1.56
N GLN A 285 -8.03 -3.23 -2.18
CA GLN A 285 -8.21 -3.14 -3.63
C GLN A 285 -9.36 -2.20 -3.98
N ALA A 286 -9.22 -1.44 -5.05
CA ALA A 286 -10.29 -0.58 -5.54
C ALA A 286 -11.19 -1.31 -6.54
N GLY A 287 -12.51 -1.11 -6.41
CA GLY A 287 -13.48 -1.50 -7.42
C GLY A 287 -13.83 -2.98 -7.48
N THR A 288 -14.73 -3.29 -8.42
CA THR A 288 -15.24 -4.63 -8.70
C THR A 288 -14.47 -5.20 -9.91
N GLY A 289 -13.54 -6.08 -9.68
CA GLY A 289 -12.83 -6.79 -10.75
C GLY A 289 -11.33 -6.83 -10.54
N GLN A 290 -10.89 -7.87 -9.83
CA GLN A 290 -9.48 -8.15 -9.67
C GLN A 290 -8.94 -8.76 -10.97
N THR A 291 -7.84 -8.21 -11.51
CA THR A 291 -7.14 -8.85 -12.62
C THR A 291 -6.53 -10.17 -12.17
N ARG A 292 -6.31 -11.11 -13.09
CA ARG A 292 -5.65 -12.39 -12.75
C ARG A 292 -4.27 -12.14 -12.12
N ALA A 293 -3.51 -11.20 -12.65
CA ALA A 293 -2.19 -10.81 -12.12
C ALA A 293 -2.28 -10.30 -10.66
N ALA A 294 -3.29 -9.48 -10.37
CA ALA A 294 -3.54 -9.01 -9.01
C ALA A 294 -3.94 -10.14 -8.06
N ALA A 295 -4.76 -11.10 -8.52
CA ALA A 295 -5.13 -12.27 -7.75
C ALA A 295 -3.91 -13.13 -7.37
N LEU A 296 -3.01 -13.41 -8.32
CA LEU A 296 -1.78 -14.17 -8.10
C LEU A 296 -0.85 -13.46 -7.10
N LEU A 297 -0.70 -12.12 -7.24
CA LEU A 297 0.11 -11.38 -6.30
C LEU A 297 -0.51 -11.34 -4.90
N ALA A 298 -1.85 -11.26 -4.80
CA ALA A 298 -2.56 -11.31 -3.52
C ALA A 298 -2.31 -12.66 -2.79
N GLU A 299 -2.21 -13.78 -3.50
CA GLU A 299 -1.81 -15.07 -2.92
C GLU A 299 -0.41 -14.99 -2.29
N CYS A 300 0.55 -14.40 -3.01
CA CYS A 300 1.91 -14.20 -2.48
C CYS A 300 1.92 -13.27 -1.25
N VAL A 301 1.07 -12.23 -1.24
CA VAL A 301 0.95 -11.33 -0.07
C VAL A 301 0.43 -12.06 1.15
N ARG A 302 -0.65 -12.87 1.01
CA ARG A 302 -1.22 -13.67 2.12
C ARG A 302 -0.16 -14.58 2.73
N GLU A 303 0.58 -15.28 1.89
CA GLU A 303 1.61 -16.21 2.35
C GLU A 303 2.79 -15.48 3.00
N ALA A 304 3.31 -14.42 2.39
CA ALA A 304 4.38 -13.62 2.98
C ALA A 304 4.01 -13.07 4.35
N VAL A 305 2.76 -12.63 4.53
CA VAL A 305 2.25 -12.18 5.83
C VAL A 305 2.20 -13.35 6.81
N SER A 306 1.67 -14.51 6.39
CA SER A 306 1.60 -15.71 7.23
C SER A 306 2.98 -16.20 7.68
N GLU A 307 3.96 -16.30 6.74
CA GLU A 307 5.34 -16.67 7.05
C GLU A 307 5.99 -15.70 8.05
N THR A 308 5.79 -14.40 7.82
CA THR A 308 6.35 -13.35 8.70
C THR A 308 5.74 -13.41 10.10
N MET A 309 4.44 -13.64 10.22
CA MET A 309 3.77 -13.79 11.51
C MET A 309 4.20 -15.06 12.23
N ALA A 310 4.35 -16.19 11.54
CA ALA A 310 4.83 -17.45 12.12
C ALA A 310 6.27 -17.32 12.63
N ALA A 311 7.16 -16.67 11.88
CA ALA A 311 8.54 -16.41 12.30
C ALA A 311 8.63 -15.54 13.57
N ARG A 312 7.64 -14.64 13.78
CA ARG A 312 7.56 -13.80 14.98
C ARG A 312 7.02 -14.53 16.21
N ALA A 313 6.17 -15.53 16.02
CA ALA A 313 5.60 -16.32 17.10
C ALA A 313 6.62 -17.26 17.78
N ILE A 314 7.73 -17.58 17.08
CA ILE A 314 8.81 -18.39 17.65
C ILE A 314 9.69 -17.48 18.54
N PRO A 315 9.78 -17.71 19.88
CA PRO A 315 10.62 -16.91 20.74
C PRO A 315 12.09 -17.06 20.29
N ARG A 316 12.71 -15.94 19.89
CA ARG A 316 14.15 -15.91 19.58
C ARG A 316 14.91 -16.35 20.81
N LYS A 317 15.49 -17.55 20.80
CA LYS A 317 16.53 -17.93 21.76
C LYS A 317 17.64 -16.89 21.67
N ALA A 318 17.93 -16.22 22.78
CA ALA A 318 19.05 -15.28 22.87
C ALA A 318 20.31 -15.99 22.40
N GLY A 319 20.83 -15.58 21.25
CA GLY A 319 22.06 -16.10 20.70
C GLY A 319 23.20 -15.73 21.63
N THR A 320 23.74 -16.71 22.33
CA THR A 320 25.02 -16.63 22.97
C THR A 320 26.10 -16.38 21.92
N ALA A 321 26.57 -15.16 21.84
CA ALA A 321 27.76 -14.82 21.05
C ALA A 321 28.94 -15.56 21.67
N PRO A 322 29.75 -16.32 20.90
CA PRO A 322 30.96 -16.91 21.45
C PRO A 322 31.95 -15.79 21.77
N ALA A 323 32.37 -15.75 23.06
CA ALA A 323 33.43 -14.89 23.52
C ALA A 323 34.70 -15.19 22.72
N ARG A 324 35.13 -14.29 21.86
CA ARG A 324 36.40 -14.33 21.17
C ARG A 324 37.47 -13.98 22.23
N LYS A 325 38.14 -15.00 22.76
CA LYS A 325 39.39 -14.82 23.53
C LYS A 325 40.44 -14.24 22.60
N LEU A 326 40.79 -12.99 22.80
CA LEU A 326 42.05 -12.40 22.28
C LEU A 326 43.20 -12.97 23.14
N ARG A 327 44.11 -13.64 22.47
CA ARG A 327 45.48 -13.81 22.94
C ARG A 327 46.37 -12.81 22.20
#